data_2522b06b1222ebf97ae6a69bcca26800
#
_entry.id   2522b06b1222ebf97ae6a69bcca26800
#
_cell.length_a   1.000
_cell.length_b   1.000
_cell.length_c   1.000
_cell.angle_alpha   90.00
_cell.angle_beta   90.00
_cell.angle_gamma   90.00
#
_symmetry.space_group_name_H-M   'P 1'
#
loop_
_entity.id
_entity.type
_entity.pdbx_description
1 polymer ?
#
loop_
_entity_poly.entity_id
_entity_poly.type
_entity_poly.pdbx_seq_one_letter_code
_entity_poly.pdbx_strand_id
1 'polypeptide(L)'
;RTGEGVAVVYVGDGDGVANSPEDHLVIGDGSEDSFYNSDYNKKGVIIVVEGGVKVEKDIDRIDAFIVSLGAFAGESQSIFFPITKYVSGDPLVVHGSLVGAEGFDISRYIFDIYEPVLQVRHNPLYLDPTNITPLLRNSNVSWMEVE
;
A
#
# COMPACT_ATOMS: atom_id res chain seq x y z
N ARG A 1 -11.91 2.35 -23.93
CA ARG A 1 -10.67 2.77 -23.28
C ARG A 1 -9.70 1.60 -23.22
N THR A 2 -8.84 1.52 -24.17
CA THR A 2 -7.81 0.48 -24.19
C THR A 2 -6.68 0.86 -23.22
N GLY A 3 -6.51 0.06 -22.15
CA GLY A 3 -5.33 0.07 -21.32
C GLY A 3 -5.27 1.04 -20.16
N GLU A 4 -6.31 1.81 -19.89
CA GLU A 4 -6.45 2.64 -18.69
C GLU A 4 -7.39 1.98 -17.67
N GLY A 5 -7.13 2.12 -16.40
CA GLY A 5 -8.00 1.62 -15.34
C GLY A 5 -7.29 1.37 -14.02
N VAL A 6 -8.08 1.00 -13.02
CA VAL A 6 -7.59 0.63 -11.69
C VAL A 6 -8.01 -0.80 -11.40
N ALA A 7 -7.06 -1.65 -11.05
CA ALA A 7 -7.30 -2.98 -10.54
C ALA A 7 -7.37 -2.95 -9.01
N VAL A 8 -8.21 -3.80 -8.41
CA VAL A 8 -8.24 -4.00 -6.97
C VAL A 8 -7.81 -5.43 -6.66
N VAL A 9 -6.85 -5.54 -5.75
CA VAL A 9 -6.35 -6.80 -5.21
C VAL A 9 -6.72 -6.83 -3.73
N TYR A 10 -7.32 -7.93 -3.29
CA TYR A 10 -7.59 -8.18 -1.89
C TYR A 10 -6.63 -9.25 -1.35
N VAL A 11 -6.06 -9.01 -0.18
CA VAL A 11 -5.15 -9.91 0.54
C VAL A 11 -5.79 -10.24 1.88
N GLY A 12 -6.16 -11.49 2.07
CA GLY A 12 -6.82 -12.01 3.26
C GLY A 12 -7.82 -13.11 2.92
N ASP A 13 -8.33 -13.79 3.91
CA ASP A 13 -9.31 -14.87 3.75
C ASP A 13 -10.77 -14.37 3.74
N GLY A 14 -10.99 -13.10 4.05
CA GLY A 14 -12.28 -12.42 3.99
C GLY A 14 -13.15 -12.57 5.23
N ASP A 15 -12.59 -13.04 6.34
CA ASP A 15 -13.30 -13.16 7.61
C ASP A 15 -13.35 -11.84 8.42
N GLY A 16 -12.59 -10.85 8.00
CA GLY A 16 -12.50 -9.53 8.63
C GLY A 16 -11.62 -9.50 9.88
N VAL A 17 -10.81 -10.52 10.11
CA VAL A 17 -9.95 -10.63 11.29
C VAL A 17 -8.51 -10.96 10.88
N ALA A 18 -7.58 -10.07 11.16
CA ALA A 18 -6.15 -10.24 10.86
C ALA A 18 -5.50 -11.29 11.80
N ASN A 19 -5.83 -12.56 11.64
CA ASN A 19 -5.45 -13.63 12.55
C ASN A 19 -4.55 -14.71 11.92
N SER A 20 -4.33 -14.66 10.62
CA SER A 20 -3.55 -15.63 9.88
C SER A 20 -2.42 -15.00 9.06
N PRO A 21 -1.36 -15.76 8.71
CA PRO A 21 -0.28 -15.24 7.89
C PRO A 21 -0.72 -14.76 6.49
N GLU A 22 -1.76 -15.35 5.92
CA GLU A 22 -2.31 -14.97 4.62
C GLU A 22 -3.05 -13.63 4.62
N ASP A 23 -3.40 -13.08 5.80
CA ASP A 23 -4.05 -11.77 5.94
C ASP A 23 -3.07 -10.62 5.81
N HIS A 24 -1.77 -10.90 5.79
CA HIS A 24 -0.72 -9.90 5.77
C HIS A 24 0.00 -9.84 4.43
N LEU A 25 0.44 -8.64 4.07
CA LEU A 25 1.25 -8.41 2.88
C LEU A 25 2.70 -8.10 3.27
N VAL A 26 3.64 -8.82 2.67
CA VAL A 26 5.05 -8.46 2.72
C VAL A 26 5.49 -7.99 1.34
N ILE A 27 6.02 -6.77 1.26
CA ILE A 27 6.59 -6.21 0.04
C ILE A 27 8.10 -6.30 0.13
N GLY A 28 8.71 -7.07 -0.77
CA GLY A 28 10.13 -7.38 -0.78
C GLY A 28 10.46 -8.74 -0.14
N ASP A 29 11.59 -9.29 -0.51
CA ASP A 29 12.10 -10.57 0.02
C ASP A 29 13.54 -10.45 0.55
N GLY A 30 14.07 -9.23 0.60
CA GLY A 30 15.45 -8.94 1.00
C GLY A 30 16.47 -9.05 -0.12
N SER A 31 16.05 -9.26 -1.37
CA SER A 31 16.96 -9.40 -2.51
C SER A 31 16.88 -8.27 -3.55
N GLU A 32 15.74 -7.66 -3.73
CA GLU A 32 15.45 -6.49 -4.62
C GLU A 32 14.01 -5.99 -4.39
N ASP A 33 13.62 -4.84 -4.72
CA ASP A 33 14.00 -3.50 -5.00
C ASP A 33 12.75 -2.64 -5.12
N SER A 34 11.67 -3.14 -5.75
CA SER A 34 10.53 -2.26 -6.03
C SER A 34 9.28 -3.04 -6.41
N PHE A 35 8.16 -2.64 -5.85
CA PHE A 35 6.84 -2.96 -6.41
C PHE A 35 6.53 -1.94 -7.50
N TYR A 36 6.98 -2.27 -8.72
CA TYR A 36 7.06 -1.34 -9.84
C TYR A 36 5.97 -1.60 -10.88
N ASN A 37 5.29 -0.53 -11.28
CA ASN A 37 4.36 -0.53 -12.40
C ASN A 37 4.81 0.51 -13.45
N SER A 38 5.33 0.07 -14.59
CA SER A 38 5.79 0.97 -15.65
C SER A 38 4.71 1.88 -16.22
N ASP A 39 3.45 1.48 -16.10
CA ASP A 39 2.29 2.20 -16.59
C ASP A 39 1.50 2.90 -15.46
N TYR A 40 2.13 3.19 -14.31
CA TYR A 40 1.44 3.72 -13.13
C TYR A 40 0.62 5.00 -13.36
N ASN A 41 0.91 5.74 -14.44
CA ASN A 41 0.14 6.92 -14.84
C ASN A 41 -1.18 6.59 -15.57
N LYS A 42 -1.35 5.35 -16.02
CA LYS A 42 -2.49 4.89 -16.81
C LYS A 42 -3.21 3.71 -16.18
N LYS A 43 -2.47 2.90 -15.45
CA LYS A 43 -2.99 1.70 -14.80
C LYS A 43 -2.65 1.77 -13.31
N GLY A 44 -3.67 1.82 -12.48
CA GLY A 44 -3.51 1.82 -11.03
C GLY A 44 -3.74 0.45 -10.43
N VAL A 45 -3.14 0.23 -9.26
CA VAL A 45 -3.41 -0.95 -8.43
C VAL A 45 -3.79 -0.47 -7.04
N ILE A 46 -4.96 -0.87 -6.57
CA ILE A 46 -5.38 -0.71 -5.18
C ILE A 46 -5.22 -2.07 -4.51
N ILE A 47 -4.46 -2.12 -3.44
CA ILE A 47 -4.26 -3.33 -2.64
C ILE A 47 -4.95 -3.11 -1.30
N VAL A 48 -5.96 -3.92 -1.03
CA VAL A 48 -6.64 -3.93 0.27
C VAL A 48 -6.15 -5.15 1.04
N VAL A 49 -5.57 -4.91 2.19
CA VAL A 49 -4.97 -5.94 3.05
C VAL A 49 -5.80 -6.05 4.32
N GLU A 50 -6.29 -7.23 4.64
CA GLU A 50 -7.12 -7.49 5.82
C GLU A 50 -6.32 -7.28 7.11
N GLY A 51 -5.09 -7.76 7.14
CA GLY A 51 -4.13 -7.50 8.19
C GLY A 51 -3.22 -6.31 7.90
N GLY A 52 -1.97 -6.45 8.26
CA GLY A 52 -0.95 -5.42 8.11
C GLY A 52 -0.02 -5.61 6.91
N VAL A 53 0.74 -4.58 6.65
CA VAL A 53 1.72 -4.54 5.56
C VAL A 53 3.11 -4.31 6.13
N LYS A 54 4.02 -5.21 5.79
CA LYS A 54 5.45 -5.04 6.04
C LYS A 54 6.15 -4.67 4.74
N VAL A 55 6.91 -3.58 4.76
CA VAL A 55 7.74 -3.18 3.63
C VAL A 55 9.20 -3.41 3.99
N GLU A 56 9.84 -4.33 3.28
CA GLU A 56 11.24 -4.66 3.54
C GLU A 56 12.18 -3.50 3.18
N LYS A 57 13.37 -3.55 3.78
CA LYS A 57 14.35 -2.44 3.76
C LYS A 57 14.84 -2.04 2.38
N ASP A 58 14.93 -2.98 1.50
CA ASP A 58 15.47 -2.91 0.15
C ASP A 58 14.47 -2.37 -0.88
N ILE A 59 13.21 -2.20 -0.47
CA ILE A 59 12.20 -1.60 -1.32
C ILE A 59 12.38 -0.07 -1.34
N ASP A 60 12.66 0.49 -2.49
CA ASP A 60 12.81 1.92 -2.72
C ASP A 60 11.62 2.57 -3.45
N ARG A 61 10.75 1.75 -4.06
CA ARG A 61 9.61 2.24 -4.81
C ARG A 61 8.39 1.33 -4.70
N ILE A 62 7.22 1.93 -4.51
CA ILE A 62 5.91 1.27 -4.55
C ILE A 62 4.97 2.06 -5.47
N ASP A 63 4.45 1.43 -6.51
CA ASP A 63 3.47 2.01 -7.44
C ASP A 63 2.09 1.42 -7.18
N ALA A 64 1.50 1.75 -6.04
CA ALA A 64 0.17 1.28 -5.64
C ALA A 64 -0.51 2.21 -4.63
N PHE A 65 -1.82 2.07 -4.53
CA PHE A 65 -2.61 2.57 -3.41
C PHE A 65 -2.83 1.39 -2.45
N ILE A 66 -2.29 1.46 -1.23
CA ILE A 66 -2.37 0.37 -0.25
C ILE A 66 -3.27 0.79 0.91
N VAL A 67 -4.22 -0.06 1.24
CA VAL A 67 -5.11 0.07 2.40
C VAL A 67 -4.92 -1.15 3.29
N SER A 68 -4.43 -0.94 4.49
CA SER A 68 -4.27 -1.96 5.52
C SER A 68 -5.33 -1.77 6.60
N LEU A 69 -6.14 -2.79 6.82
CA LEU A 69 -7.31 -2.75 7.70
C LEU A 69 -7.00 -3.18 9.14
N GLY A 70 -5.95 -3.96 9.34
CA GLY A 70 -5.51 -4.45 10.65
C GLY A 70 -4.03 -4.20 10.91
N ALA A 71 -3.54 -4.61 12.07
CA ALA A 71 -2.13 -4.58 12.40
C ALA A 71 -1.35 -5.74 11.75
N PHE A 72 -0.06 -5.53 11.48
CA PHE A 72 0.82 -6.61 11.05
C PHE A 72 1.09 -7.59 12.22
N ALA A 73 1.20 -8.88 11.93
CA ALA A 73 1.38 -9.91 12.96
C ALA A 73 2.59 -9.62 13.87
N GLY A 74 2.33 -9.52 15.16
CA GLY A 74 3.35 -9.20 16.18
C GLY A 74 3.65 -7.72 16.35
N GLU A 75 3.01 -6.86 15.57
CA GLU A 75 3.14 -5.41 15.63
C GLU A 75 1.81 -4.78 16.08
N SER A 76 1.86 -3.52 16.48
CA SER A 76 0.67 -2.75 16.83
C SER A 76 0.20 -1.81 15.72
N GLN A 77 0.95 -1.73 14.63
CA GLN A 77 0.70 -0.83 13.50
C GLN A 77 0.30 -1.62 12.24
N SER A 78 -0.49 -0.96 11.41
CA SER A 78 -0.93 -1.52 10.12
C SER A 78 0.19 -1.59 9.10
N ILE A 79 1.00 -0.53 8.99
CA ILE A 79 2.08 -0.45 8.02
C ILE A 79 3.40 -0.32 8.77
N PHE A 80 4.24 -1.31 8.59
CA PHE A 80 5.47 -1.48 9.32
C PHE A 80 6.69 -1.47 8.39
N PHE A 81 7.63 -0.58 8.69
CA PHE A 81 8.93 -0.49 8.02
C PHE A 81 9.99 -0.95 9.02
N PRO A 82 10.54 -2.15 8.90
CA PRO A 82 11.48 -2.67 9.89
C PRO A 82 12.74 -1.81 9.99
N ILE A 83 13.23 -1.69 11.22
CA ILE A 83 14.51 -1.04 11.51
C ILE A 83 15.61 -1.81 10.81
N THR A 84 16.33 -1.12 9.96
CA THR A 84 17.53 -1.68 9.34
C THR A 84 18.73 -0.81 9.58
N LYS A 85 19.83 -1.45 9.93
CA LYS A 85 21.04 -0.75 10.34
C LYS A 85 21.64 0.16 9.27
N TYR A 86 21.39 -0.12 8.01
CA TYR A 86 21.85 0.69 6.87
C TYR A 86 20.99 0.36 5.66
N VAL A 87 20.13 1.25 5.26
CA VAL A 87 19.55 1.24 3.93
C VAL A 87 20.47 2.02 3.00
N SER A 88 20.74 1.52 1.83
CA SER A 88 21.37 2.28 0.76
C SER A 88 20.61 3.59 0.57
N GLY A 89 21.28 4.69 0.58
CA GLY A 89 20.85 6.07 0.69
C GLY A 89 19.61 6.60 0.00
N ASP A 90 18.71 5.76 -0.53
CA ASP A 90 17.53 6.22 -1.26
C ASP A 90 16.25 6.16 -0.40
N PRO A 91 15.42 7.21 -0.44
CA PRO A 91 14.13 7.21 0.21
C PRO A 91 13.16 6.22 -0.45
N LEU A 92 12.22 5.67 0.31
CA LEU A 92 11.10 4.96 -0.28
C LEU A 92 10.15 5.96 -0.95
N VAL A 93 9.90 5.77 -2.23
CA VAL A 93 8.94 6.57 -3.00
C VAL A 93 7.68 5.75 -3.27
N VAL A 94 6.54 6.25 -2.83
CA VAL A 94 5.23 5.66 -3.11
C VAL A 94 4.49 6.51 -4.12
N HIS A 95 4.24 5.97 -5.32
CA HIS A 95 3.37 6.58 -6.32
C HIS A 95 1.93 6.08 -6.13
N GLY A 96 1.21 6.70 -5.24
CA GLY A 96 -0.13 6.29 -4.86
C GLY A 96 -0.49 6.81 -3.48
N SER A 97 -0.81 5.92 -2.57
CA SER A 97 -1.11 6.25 -1.17
C SER A 97 -0.89 5.05 -0.26
N LEU A 98 -0.73 5.36 1.03
CA LEU A 98 -0.70 4.37 2.10
C LEU A 98 -1.76 4.75 3.13
N VAL A 99 -2.64 3.83 3.46
CA VAL A 99 -3.66 3.99 4.50
C VAL A 99 -3.52 2.84 5.48
N GLY A 100 -3.30 3.14 6.74
CA GLY A 100 -3.20 2.16 7.83
C GLY A 100 -4.21 2.45 8.92
N ALA A 101 -5.18 1.54 9.14
CA ALA A 101 -6.22 1.72 10.14
C ALA A 101 -5.66 1.79 11.59
N GLU A 102 -4.59 1.05 11.86
CA GLU A 102 -3.91 1.02 13.15
C GLU A 102 -2.61 1.87 13.17
N GLY A 103 -2.41 2.72 12.13
CA GLY A 103 -1.27 3.63 12.04
C GLY A 103 -0.03 3.05 11.36
N PHE A 104 1.09 3.73 11.56
CA PHE A 104 2.36 3.45 10.88
C PHE A 104 3.51 3.35 11.87
N ASP A 105 4.42 2.41 11.64
CA ASP A 105 5.76 2.44 12.18
C ASP A 105 6.77 2.72 11.06
N ILE A 106 7.31 3.93 11.03
CA ILE A 106 8.32 4.35 10.04
C ILE A 106 9.68 4.33 10.71
N SER A 107 10.20 3.15 10.97
CA SER A 107 11.53 2.97 11.54
C SER A 107 12.66 2.92 10.49
N ARG A 108 12.33 3.21 9.24
CA ARG A 108 13.29 3.26 8.15
C ARG A 108 14.30 4.40 8.37
N TYR A 109 15.57 4.13 8.12
CA TYR A 109 16.66 5.10 8.25
C TYR A 109 17.42 5.24 6.93
N ILE A 110 17.66 6.48 6.51
CA ILE A 110 18.55 6.79 5.39
C ILE A 110 19.75 7.58 5.89
N PHE A 111 20.86 7.49 5.18
CA PHE A 111 22.11 8.11 5.60
C PHE A 111 22.12 9.63 5.38
N ASP A 112 21.32 10.12 4.44
CA ASP A 112 21.20 11.56 4.16
C ASP A 112 20.15 12.20 5.07
N ILE A 113 20.60 13.08 5.94
CA ILE A 113 19.74 13.82 6.87
C ILE A 113 18.86 14.89 6.21
N TYR A 114 19.10 15.18 4.94
CA TYR A 114 18.36 16.20 4.19
C TYR A 114 17.23 15.60 3.33
N GLU A 115 17.20 14.28 3.17
CA GLU A 115 16.15 13.61 2.42
C GLU A 115 15.12 12.92 3.32
N PRO A 116 13.84 12.97 2.97
CA PRO A 116 12.80 12.25 3.72
C PRO A 116 12.94 10.75 3.49
N VAL A 117 12.78 9.95 4.54
CA VAL A 117 12.82 8.47 4.45
C VAL A 117 11.68 7.89 3.63
N LEU A 118 10.57 8.60 3.56
CA LEU A 118 9.35 8.26 2.83
C LEU A 118 8.85 9.47 2.06
N GLN A 119 8.62 9.28 0.77
CA GLN A 119 7.94 10.26 -0.09
C GLN A 119 6.68 9.64 -0.66
N VAL A 120 5.52 10.21 -0.37
CA VAL A 120 4.27 9.81 -1.01
C VAL A 120 3.94 10.79 -2.12
N ARG A 121 3.92 10.31 -3.35
CA ARG A 121 3.56 11.08 -4.54
C ARG A 121 2.17 10.66 -4.98
N HIS A 122 1.23 11.55 -4.77
CA HIS A 122 -0.16 11.29 -5.13
C HIS A 122 -0.29 10.99 -6.64
N ASN A 123 -1.01 9.92 -6.95
CA ASN A 123 -1.35 9.58 -8.33
C ASN A 123 -2.82 9.94 -8.60
N PRO A 124 -3.09 10.93 -9.47
CA PRO A 124 -4.46 11.38 -9.75
C PRO A 124 -5.39 10.30 -10.29
N LEU A 125 -4.83 9.23 -10.84
CA LEU A 125 -5.59 8.08 -11.36
C LEU A 125 -6.54 7.48 -10.32
N TYR A 126 -6.15 7.48 -9.04
CA TYR A 126 -6.95 6.94 -7.94
C TYR A 126 -8.08 7.86 -7.49
N LEU A 127 -8.07 9.13 -7.90
CA LEU A 127 -9.14 10.09 -7.61
C LEU A 127 -10.11 10.28 -8.78
N ASP A 128 -9.81 9.74 -9.96
CA ASP A 128 -10.71 9.85 -11.10
C ASP A 128 -11.95 8.97 -10.87
N PRO A 129 -13.14 9.58 -10.71
CA PRO A 129 -14.38 8.82 -10.47
C PRO A 129 -14.69 7.83 -11.60
N THR A 130 -14.24 8.10 -12.82
CA THR A 130 -14.47 7.21 -13.96
C THR A 130 -13.72 5.89 -13.83
N ASN A 131 -12.62 5.88 -13.08
CA ASN A 131 -11.85 4.67 -12.81
C ASN A 131 -12.38 3.90 -11.61
N ILE A 132 -12.92 4.59 -10.60
CA ILE A 132 -13.35 3.99 -9.33
C ILE A 132 -14.82 3.56 -9.38
N THR A 133 -15.69 4.30 -10.07
CA THR A 133 -17.14 4.02 -10.12
C THR A 133 -17.48 2.59 -10.58
N PRO A 134 -16.81 2.00 -11.59
CA PRO A 134 -17.07 0.61 -11.96
C PRO A 134 -16.79 -0.39 -10.86
N LEU A 135 -15.77 -0.13 -10.02
CA LEU A 135 -15.40 -0.98 -8.89
C LEU A 135 -16.45 -0.90 -7.77
N LEU A 136 -16.96 0.29 -7.50
CA LEU A 136 -18.01 0.51 -6.51
C LEU A 136 -19.35 -0.11 -6.92
N ARG A 137 -19.66 -0.17 -8.22
CA ARG A 137 -20.88 -0.81 -8.74
C ARG A 137 -20.89 -2.32 -8.60
N ASN A 138 -19.71 -2.94 -8.60
CA ASN A 138 -19.57 -4.39 -8.45
C ASN A 138 -19.47 -4.82 -6.98
N SER A 139 -19.27 -3.88 -6.07
CA SER A 139 -19.37 -4.14 -4.64
C SER A 139 -20.84 -4.03 -4.21
N ASN A 140 -21.35 -4.98 -3.43
CA ASN A 140 -22.69 -4.93 -2.84
C ASN A 140 -22.79 -3.85 -1.73
N VAL A 141 -22.07 -2.76 -1.87
CA VAL A 141 -22.13 -1.63 -0.95
C VAL A 141 -23.31 -0.76 -1.34
N SER A 142 -24.38 -0.84 -0.58
CA SER A 142 -25.48 0.11 -0.66
C SER A 142 -25.12 1.34 0.20
N TRP A 143 -25.04 2.50 -0.41
CA TRP A 143 -24.99 3.76 0.31
C TRP A 143 -26.38 4.10 0.78
N MET A 144 -26.58 4.26 2.08
CA MET A 144 -27.78 4.88 2.62
C MET A 144 -27.51 6.37 2.82
N GLU A 145 -28.24 7.24 2.09
CA GLU A 145 -28.36 8.62 2.51
C GLU A 145 -29.12 8.66 3.84
N VAL A 146 -28.51 9.21 4.85
CA VAL A 146 -29.16 9.55 6.12
C VAL A 146 -29.59 10.99 5.99
N GLU A 147 -30.87 11.21 5.80
CA GLU A 147 -31.46 12.56 5.92
C GLU A 147 -31.41 13.07 7.36
#